data_7be9141db5151c008c1c33d61137415e
#
_entry.id   7be9141db5151c008c1c33d61137415e
#
_cell.length_a   1.000
_cell.length_b   1.000
_cell.length_c   1.000
_cell.angle_alpha   90.00
_cell.angle_beta   90.00
_cell.angle_gamma   90.00
#
_symmetry.space_group_name_H-M   'P 1'
#
loop_
_entity.id
_entity.type
_entity.pdbx_description
1 polymer ?
#
loop_
_entity_poly.entity_id
_entity_poly.type
_entity_poly.pdbx_seq_one_letter_code
_entity_poly.pdbx_strand_id
1 'polypeptide(L)'
;MKNELSVQLNNNKKEIRRLKKEFNKFGELHRLPKNVLKNMHVALDEVLTNVVNYGYTDEKEHQIDVHFRLKVDMIEVEVIDDARPFNILDVDEPITQKPLEEKSIGGLGIHLIKNLMDEVEYHRREGLNQLFLRAKILH
;
A
#
# COMPACT_ATOMS: atom_id res chain seq x y z
N MET A 1 23.25 8.08 -5.79
CA MET A 1 22.02 7.28 -5.95
C MET A 1 20.84 8.05 -5.40
N LYS A 2 19.73 7.98 -6.11
CA LYS A 2 18.53 8.66 -5.62
C LYS A 2 17.86 7.81 -4.53
N ASN A 3 17.46 8.47 -3.47
CA ASN A 3 16.75 7.83 -2.36
C ASN A 3 15.24 7.82 -2.58
N GLU A 4 14.81 7.98 -3.82
CA GLU A 4 13.40 8.03 -4.18
C GLU A 4 13.13 7.23 -5.45
N LEU A 5 11.95 6.64 -5.51
CA LEU A 5 11.44 5.95 -6.68
C LEU A 5 9.97 6.32 -6.83
N SER A 6 9.57 6.71 -8.03
CA SER A 6 8.16 7.00 -8.33
C SER A 6 7.70 6.09 -9.46
N VAL A 7 6.56 5.44 -9.26
CA VAL A 7 5.99 4.53 -10.25
C VAL A 7 4.52 4.88 -10.44
N GLN A 8 4.10 5.03 -11.68
CA GLN A 8 2.70 5.24 -12.01
C GLN A 8 2.13 3.94 -12.58
N LEU A 9 1.00 3.51 -12.05
CA LEU A 9 0.36 2.24 -12.40
C LEU A 9 -1.01 2.48 -13.00
N ASN A 10 -1.40 1.63 -13.93
CA ASN A 10 -2.80 1.50 -14.29
C ASN A 10 -3.48 0.61 -13.23
N ASN A 11 -4.80 0.73 -13.10
CA ASN A 11 -5.56 0.03 -12.06
C ASN A 11 -5.86 -1.43 -12.43
N ASN A 12 -4.83 -2.23 -12.66
CA ASN A 12 -4.97 -3.66 -12.94
C ASN A 12 -3.89 -4.47 -12.21
N LYS A 13 -4.16 -5.77 -12.06
CA LYS A 13 -3.31 -6.66 -11.27
C LYS A 13 -1.92 -6.87 -11.87
N LYS A 14 -1.79 -6.80 -13.18
CA LYS A 14 -0.48 -6.94 -13.83
C LYS A 14 0.47 -5.82 -13.42
N GLU A 15 -0.08 -4.62 -13.24
CA GLU A 15 0.71 -3.46 -12.84
C GLU A 15 1.21 -3.58 -11.39
N ILE A 16 0.46 -4.25 -10.53
CA ILE A 16 0.91 -4.51 -9.16
C ILE A 16 2.19 -5.34 -9.18
N ARG A 17 2.27 -6.35 -10.05
CA ARG A 17 3.47 -7.17 -10.21
C ARG A 17 4.65 -6.34 -10.70
N ARG A 18 4.40 -5.44 -11.64
CA ARG A 18 5.45 -4.54 -12.15
C ARG A 18 6.01 -3.67 -11.02
N LEU A 19 5.13 -3.11 -10.21
CA LEU A 19 5.53 -2.30 -9.07
C LEU A 19 6.41 -3.10 -8.09
N LYS A 20 6.02 -4.33 -7.80
CA LYS A 20 6.79 -5.18 -6.88
C LYS A 20 8.21 -5.42 -7.39
N LYS A 21 8.37 -5.62 -8.70
CA LYS A 21 9.70 -5.78 -9.29
C LYS A 21 10.53 -4.51 -9.17
N GLU A 22 9.92 -3.37 -9.43
CA GLU A 22 10.61 -2.08 -9.32
C GLU A 22 11.02 -1.81 -7.87
N PHE A 23 10.15 -2.10 -6.91
CA PHE A 23 10.47 -1.94 -5.51
C PHE A 23 11.57 -2.90 -5.05
N ASN A 24 11.56 -4.14 -5.55
CA ASN A 24 12.64 -5.10 -5.25
C ASN A 24 14.00 -4.56 -5.68
N LYS A 25 14.09 -4.02 -6.89
CA LYS A 25 15.33 -3.43 -7.39
C LYS A 25 15.78 -2.28 -6.51
N PHE A 26 14.86 -1.41 -6.15
CA PHE A 26 15.13 -0.27 -5.27
C PHE A 26 15.63 -0.76 -3.90
N GLY A 27 14.94 -1.76 -3.34
CA GLY A 27 15.31 -2.33 -2.05
C GLY A 27 16.68 -2.98 -2.05
N GLU A 28 17.02 -3.70 -3.11
CA GLU A 28 18.34 -4.32 -3.24
C GLU A 28 19.43 -3.27 -3.42
N LEU A 29 19.17 -2.25 -4.23
CA LEU A 29 20.11 -1.17 -4.47
C LEU A 29 20.45 -0.43 -3.17
N HIS A 30 19.49 -0.21 -2.32
CA HIS A 30 19.65 0.50 -1.05
C HIS A 30 19.89 -0.42 0.14
N ARG A 31 20.00 -1.72 -0.09
CA ARG A 31 20.27 -2.73 0.95
C ARG A 31 19.26 -2.69 2.09
N LEU A 32 18.00 -2.58 1.75
CA LEU A 32 16.93 -2.63 2.75
C LEU A 32 16.93 -4.00 3.46
N PRO A 33 16.69 -4.02 4.78
CA PRO A 33 16.58 -5.30 5.49
C PRO A 33 15.49 -6.18 4.87
N LYS A 34 15.74 -7.48 4.81
CA LYS A 34 14.82 -8.43 4.16
C LYS A 34 13.43 -8.42 4.77
N ASN A 35 13.34 -8.29 6.10
CA ASN A 35 12.06 -8.24 6.78
C ASN A 35 11.26 -6.98 6.43
N VAL A 36 11.95 -5.84 6.30
CA VAL A 36 11.31 -4.58 5.91
C VAL A 36 10.77 -4.68 4.47
N LEU A 37 11.60 -5.21 3.57
CA LEU A 37 11.23 -5.39 2.17
C LEU A 37 10.01 -6.31 2.05
N LYS A 38 10.04 -7.44 2.76
CA LYS A 38 8.94 -8.41 2.76
C LYS A 38 7.65 -7.81 3.31
N ASN A 39 7.74 -7.13 4.45
CA ASN A 39 6.57 -6.53 5.09
C ASN A 39 5.95 -5.44 4.20
N MET A 40 6.77 -4.64 3.55
CA MET A 40 6.27 -3.61 2.64
C MET A 40 5.62 -4.23 1.41
N HIS A 41 6.17 -5.33 0.88
CA HIS A 41 5.54 -6.05 -0.24
C HIS A 41 4.15 -6.55 0.13
N VAL A 42 4.00 -7.12 1.31
CA VAL A 42 2.70 -7.62 1.78
C VAL A 42 1.72 -6.46 1.94
N ALA A 43 2.15 -5.37 2.56
CA ALA A 43 1.30 -4.20 2.78
C ALA A 43 0.85 -3.58 1.45
N LEU A 44 1.77 -3.40 0.51
CA LEU A 44 1.46 -2.84 -0.81
C LEU A 44 0.51 -3.73 -1.60
N ASP A 45 0.71 -5.05 -1.53
CA ASP A 45 -0.16 -5.99 -2.21
C ASP A 45 -1.61 -5.85 -1.73
N GLU A 46 -1.80 -5.76 -0.42
CA GLU A 46 -3.14 -5.57 0.15
C GLU A 46 -3.76 -4.23 -0.21
N VAL A 47 -2.99 -3.15 -0.09
CA VAL A 47 -3.46 -1.80 -0.42
C VAL A 47 -3.87 -1.73 -1.90
N LEU A 48 -2.98 -2.13 -2.78
CA LEU A 48 -3.21 -1.99 -4.23
C LEU A 48 -4.28 -2.95 -4.73
N THR A 49 -4.34 -4.16 -4.20
CA THR A 49 -5.38 -5.12 -4.57
C THR A 49 -6.76 -4.59 -4.16
N ASN A 50 -6.86 -3.96 -2.99
CA ASN A 50 -8.12 -3.34 -2.55
C ASN A 50 -8.53 -2.19 -3.46
N VAL A 51 -7.58 -1.32 -3.84
CA VAL A 51 -7.87 -0.20 -4.75
C VAL A 51 -8.35 -0.73 -6.10
N VAL A 52 -7.64 -1.69 -6.68
CA VAL A 52 -7.95 -2.24 -8.00
C VAL A 52 -9.30 -2.97 -8.00
N ASN A 53 -9.56 -3.80 -6.98
CA ASN A 53 -10.76 -4.62 -6.95
C ASN A 53 -12.02 -3.89 -6.51
N TYR A 54 -11.89 -2.91 -5.62
CA TYR A 54 -13.05 -2.33 -4.93
C TYR A 54 -13.13 -0.81 -4.98
N GLY A 55 -12.08 -0.15 -5.44
CA GLY A 55 -12.02 1.30 -5.41
C GLY A 55 -12.80 2.01 -6.50
N TYR A 56 -13.07 1.34 -7.59
CA TYR A 56 -13.71 1.93 -8.76
C TYR A 56 -15.01 1.26 -9.09
N THR A 57 -16.00 2.07 -9.49
CA THR A 57 -17.31 1.58 -9.91
C THR A 57 -17.54 1.67 -11.42
N ASP A 58 -16.61 2.32 -12.14
CA ASP A 58 -16.65 2.40 -13.60
C ASP A 58 -15.68 1.39 -14.20
N GLU A 59 -15.73 1.24 -15.52
CA GLU A 59 -14.82 0.37 -16.25
C GLU A 59 -13.69 1.13 -16.91
N LYS A 60 -13.51 2.40 -16.53
CA LYS A 60 -12.47 3.24 -17.10
C LYS A 60 -11.10 2.92 -16.50
N GLU A 61 -10.07 3.21 -17.29
CA GLU A 61 -8.71 3.09 -16.80
C GLU A 61 -8.39 4.27 -15.89
N HIS A 62 -7.87 3.97 -14.70
CA HIS A 62 -7.43 4.96 -13.73
C HIS A 62 -5.96 4.74 -13.42
N GLN A 63 -5.32 5.76 -12.89
CA GLN A 63 -3.90 5.69 -12.56
C GLN A 63 -3.69 5.80 -11.05
N ILE A 64 -2.68 5.07 -10.59
CA ILE A 64 -2.28 5.04 -9.19
C ILE A 64 -0.82 5.46 -9.16
N ASP A 65 -0.49 6.48 -8.35
CA ASP A 65 0.88 6.93 -8.18
C ASP A 65 1.43 6.36 -6.88
N VAL A 66 2.62 5.76 -6.95
CA VAL A 66 3.30 5.21 -5.78
C VAL A 66 4.69 5.82 -5.70
N HIS A 67 4.97 6.45 -4.57
CA HIS A 67 6.26 7.11 -4.32
C HIS A 67 6.96 6.42 -3.14
N PHE A 68 8.18 6.01 -3.37
CA PHE A 68 9.03 5.41 -2.34
C PHE A 68 10.09 6.43 -1.96
N ARG A 69 10.23 6.71 -0.66
CA ARG A 69 11.22 7.65 -0.14
C ARG A 69 12.02 7.00 0.97
N LEU A 70 13.31 6.85 0.74
CA LEU A 70 14.21 6.29 1.75
C LEU A 70 14.77 7.42 2.60
N LYS A 71 14.50 7.36 3.89
CA LYS A 71 15.00 8.30 4.88
C LYS A 71 16.08 7.63 5.72
N VAL A 72 16.75 8.37 6.61
CA VAL A 72 17.85 7.84 7.40
C VAL A 72 17.44 6.58 8.18
N ASP A 73 16.26 6.60 8.80
CA ASP A 73 15.83 5.55 9.71
C ASP A 73 14.53 4.86 9.30
N MET A 74 13.99 5.20 8.15
CA MET A 74 12.73 4.59 7.70
C MET A 74 12.57 4.64 6.19
N ILE A 75 11.70 3.78 5.68
CA ILE A 75 11.19 3.89 4.32
C ILE A 75 9.74 4.36 4.38
N GLU A 76 9.42 5.35 3.56
CA GLU A 76 8.07 5.88 3.44
C GLU A 76 7.54 5.56 2.05
N VAL A 77 6.33 5.03 1.99
CA VAL A 77 5.65 4.78 0.72
C VAL A 77 4.35 5.56 0.73
N GLU A 78 4.14 6.34 -0.33
CA GLU A 78 2.92 7.13 -0.51
C GLU A 78 2.16 6.57 -1.70
N VAL A 79 0.88 6.22 -1.49
CA VAL A 79 -0.01 5.72 -2.54
C VAL A 79 -1.09 6.75 -2.77
N ILE A 80 -1.19 7.24 -4.00
CA ILE A 80 -2.18 8.26 -4.39
C ILE A 80 -3.08 7.66 -5.47
N ASP A 81 -4.39 7.69 -5.24
CA ASP A 81 -5.38 7.20 -6.21
C ASP A 81 -6.64 8.05 -6.19
N ASP A 82 -7.41 7.99 -7.26
CA ASP A 82 -8.68 8.70 -7.40
C ASP A 82 -9.89 7.79 -7.18
N ALA A 83 -9.68 6.67 -6.49
CA ALA A 83 -10.74 5.74 -6.14
C ALA A 83 -11.69 6.38 -5.11
N ARG A 84 -12.78 5.68 -4.81
CA ARG A 84 -13.70 6.14 -3.77
C ARG A 84 -12.97 6.25 -2.43
N PRO A 85 -13.44 7.13 -1.52
CA PRO A 85 -12.79 7.28 -0.22
C PRO A 85 -12.79 5.96 0.54
N PHE A 86 -11.61 5.59 1.06
CA PHE A 86 -11.47 4.42 1.91
C PHE A 86 -10.30 4.62 2.86
N ASN A 87 -10.61 4.91 4.12
CA ASN A 87 -9.59 5.10 5.15
C ASN A 87 -9.38 3.78 5.90
N ILE A 88 -8.24 3.14 5.67
CA ILE A 88 -7.95 1.87 6.32
C ILE A 88 -7.83 1.98 7.84
N LEU A 89 -7.58 3.21 8.36
CA LEU A 89 -7.50 3.44 9.80
C LEU A 89 -8.87 3.35 10.48
N ASP A 90 -9.95 3.51 9.72
CA ASP A 90 -11.31 3.43 10.24
C ASP A 90 -11.90 2.01 10.22
N VAL A 91 -11.13 1.03 9.73
CA VAL A 91 -11.59 -0.35 9.67
C VAL A 91 -11.50 -0.99 11.04
N ASP A 92 -12.64 -1.52 11.52
CA ASP A 92 -12.71 -2.21 12.80
C ASP A 92 -11.95 -3.53 12.77
N GLU A 93 -11.60 -4.05 13.95
CA GLU A 93 -10.96 -5.35 14.05
C GLU A 93 -11.87 -6.45 13.48
N PRO A 94 -11.29 -7.46 12.79
CA PRO A 94 -12.09 -8.55 12.26
C PRO A 94 -12.83 -9.28 13.37
N ILE A 95 -14.11 -9.56 13.12
CA ILE A 95 -14.89 -10.38 14.03
C ILE A 95 -14.60 -11.83 13.66
N THR A 96 -13.84 -12.52 14.52
CA THR A 96 -13.36 -13.87 14.25
C THR A 96 -14.48 -14.91 14.10
N GLN A 97 -15.65 -14.62 14.63
CA GLN A 97 -16.80 -15.52 14.59
C GLN A 97 -17.58 -15.47 13.30
N LYS A 98 -17.30 -14.48 12.44
CA LYS A 98 -17.98 -14.38 11.15
C LYS A 98 -17.36 -15.31 10.12
N PRO A 99 -18.16 -15.96 9.27
CA PRO A 99 -17.60 -16.68 8.13
C PRO A 99 -16.79 -15.74 7.24
N LEU A 100 -15.80 -16.30 6.54
CA LEU A 100 -14.93 -15.50 5.68
C LEU A 100 -15.70 -14.71 4.64
N GLU A 101 -16.73 -15.31 4.05
CA GLU A 101 -17.55 -14.66 3.01
C GLU A 101 -18.40 -13.51 3.55
N GLU A 102 -18.61 -13.44 4.87
CA GLU A 102 -19.36 -12.34 5.49
C GLU A 102 -18.48 -11.23 6.00
N LYS A 103 -17.15 -11.38 5.91
CA LYS A 103 -16.24 -10.33 6.34
C LYS A 103 -16.22 -9.20 5.35
N SER A 104 -16.11 -7.98 5.86
CA SER A 104 -15.99 -6.82 5.01
C SER A 104 -14.71 -6.89 4.16
N ILE A 105 -14.75 -6.19 3.03
CA ILE A 105 -13.64 -6.09 2.10
C ILE A 105 -12.38 -5.64 2.83
N GLY A 106 -11.30 -6.38 2.67
CA GLY A 106 -10.00 -6.01 3.22
C GLY A 106 -9.85 -6.10 4.72
N GLY A 107 -10.83 -6.70 5.43
CA GLY A 107 -10.81 -6.71 6.88
C GLY A 107 -9.54 -7.27 7.50
N LEU A 108 -9.15 -8.50 7.12
CA LEU A 108 -7.94 -9.14 7.65
C LEU A 108 -6.67 -8.51 7.09
N GLY A 109 -6.64 -8.24 5.78
CA GLY A 109 -5.48 -7.64 5.14
C GLY A 109 -5.15 -6.26 5.68
N ILE A 110 -6.18 -5.46 5.96
CA ILE A 110 -5.97 -4.12 6.52
C ILE A 110 -5.37 -4.19 7.92
N HIS A 111 -5.81 -5.13 8.75
CA HIS A 111 -5.19 -5.33 10.06
C HIS A 111 -3.74 -5.78 9.94
N LEU A 112 -3.46 -6.61 8.95
CA LEU A 112 -2.09 -7.02 8.67
C LEU A 112 -1.23 -5.81 8.32
N ILE A 113 -1.73 -4.88 7.51
CA ILE A 113 -1.02 -3.65 7.17
C ILE A 113 -0.66 -2.86 8.43
N LYS A 114 -1.63 -2.65 9.32
CA LYS A 114 -1.41 -1.93 10.58
C LYS A 114 -0.36 -2.60 11.46
N ASN A 115 -0.32 -3.93 11.45
CA ASN A 115 0.65 -4.68 12.25
C ASN A 115 2.05 -4.69 11.63
N LEU A 116 2.15 -4.64 10.31
CA LEU A 116 3.43 -4.70 9.61
C LEU A 116 4.12 -3.35 9.48
N MET A 117 3.35 -2.26 9.53
CA MET A 117 3.89 -0.91 9.40
C MET A 117 4.07 -0.27 10.77
N ASP A 118 5.08 0.58 10.89
CA ASP A 118 5.31 1.37 12.11
C ASP A 118 4.36 2.56 12.17
N GLU A 119 4.05 3.14 11.02
CA GLU A 119 3.09 4.24 10.92
C GLU A 119 2.24 4.09 9.66
N VAL A 120 0.97 4.45 9.78
CA VAL A 120 0.04 4.52 8.65
C VAL A 120 -0.73 5.82 8.79
N GLU A 121 -0.80 6.59 7.70
CA GLU A 121 -1.47 7.88 7.69
C GLU A 121 -2.32 8.01 6.44
N TYR A 122 -3.54 8.52 6.58
CA TYR A 122 -4.47 8.65 5.45
C TYR A 122 -5.01 10.08 5.37
N HIS A 123 -5.07 10.60 4.15
CA HIS A 123 -5.70 11.89 3.84
C HIS A 123 -6.60 11.74 2.63
N ARG A 124 -7.68 12.50 2.63
CA ARG A 124 -8.57 12.63 1.46
C ARG A 124 -8.60 14.10 1.07
N ARG A 125 -8.10 14.43 -0.12
CA ARG A 125 -8.04 15.81 -0.61
C ARG A 125 -8.33 15.87 -2.10
N GLU A 126 -9.20 16.79 -2.50
CA GLU A 126 -9.46 17.10 -3.91
C GLU A 126 -9.77 15.86 -4.76
N GLY A 127 -10.55 14.94 -4.19
CA GLY A 127 -10.94 13.73 -4.90
C GLY A 127 -9.89 12.62 -4.92
N LEU A 128 -8.81 12.79 -4.15
CA LEU A 128 -7.73 11.81 -4.13
C LEU A 128 -7.56 11.21 -2.73
N ASN A 129 -7.33 9.90 -2.69
CA ASN A 129 -6.85 9.21 -1.50
C ASN A 129 -5.33 9.34 -1.46
N GLN A 130 -4.79 9.63 -0.31
CA GLN A 130 -3.35 9.72 -0.07
C GLN A 130 -3.03 8.88 1.16
N LEU A 131 -2.35 7.77 0.95
CA LEU A 131 -2.03 6.84 2.02
C LEU A 131 -0.52 6.76 2.18
N PHE A 132 -0.05 6.95 3.42
CA PHE A 132 1.37 6.79 3.77
C PHE A 132 1.55 5.52 4.57
N LEU A 133 2.55 4.73 4.17
CA LEU A 133 2.99 3.53 4.89
C LEU A 133 4.44 3.76 5.26
N ARG A 134 4.77 3.67 6.55
CA ARG A 134 6.14 3.92 7.03
C ARG A 134 6.63 2.72 7.83
N ALA A 135 7.84 2.29 7.53
CA ALA A 135 8.49 1.18 8.23
C ALA A 135 9.91 1.60 8.64
N LYS A 136 10.24 1.38 9.90
CA LYS A 136 11.59 1.66 10.41
C LYS A 136 12.58 0.65 9.86
N ILE A 137 13.76 1.13 9.51
CA ILE A 137 14.84 0.29 8.98
C ILE A 137 16.03 0.20 9.95
N LEU A 138 16.09 1.08 10.94
CA LEU A 138 17.06 1.03 12.02
C LEU A 138 16.36 0.71 13.33
N HIS A 139 17.00 -0.12 14.15
CA HIS A 139 16.45 -0.56 15.43
C HIS A 139 17.11 0.16 16.59
#